data_6146761f0ae4f994d3a82f9b1951d1a7
#
_entry.id   6146761f0ae4f994d3a82f9b1951d1a7
#
_cell.length_a   1.000
_cell.length_b   1.000
_cell.length_c   1.000
_cell.angle_alpha   90.00
_cell.angle_beta   90.00
_cell.angle_gamma   90.00
#
_symmetry.space_group_name_H-M   'P 1'
#
loop_
_entity.id
_entity.type
_entity.pdbx_description
1 polymer ?
#
loop_
_entity_poly.entity_id
_entity_poly.type
_entity_poly.pdbx_seq_one_letter_code
_entity_poly.pdbx_strand_id
1 'polypeptide(L)'
;EPEKKTAPTVQTAPTPKKPEKPQDAPRRGKEQIVYIKLNELHAFKNHPFEVRDDEEMRAMVSSVKDKGVTQPAIVRPREDGGYEIVSGHRRQKASELAGYADMPCIVRNLTDDEAITQMVEDNLNQREEILPSERAKALKMQLEAIKHQGSRTSGQIDPKDAGKRSNEIVAERNKMAVKQVQRYIRLNELVPDLMKLMDEKKLGFTTAVELSYIGKKNQNYIAVAIDSQQSSPSQAQAKRMRELDEKKLLNGDVIDGIMMEDKKEVDKVILTGAELSKYFGKETTPREMKDQIIKLLDDWKGQQKEHEKPEKKTEQEK
;
A
#
# COMPACT_ATOMS: atom_id res chain seq x y z
N GLU A 1 11.46 69.33 -16.81
CA GLU A 1 10.29 68.41 -16.58
C GLU A 1 10.76 66.97 -16.79
N PRO A 2 10.68 66.10 -15.77
CA PRO A 2 11.09 64.72 -15.92
C PRO A 2 9.89 63.84 -16.31
N GLU A 3 10.10 63.02 -17.33
CA GLU A 3 9.15 62.03 -17.84
C GLU A 3 8.75 61.00 -16.75
N LYS A 4 7.45 60.87 -16.52
CA LYS A 4 6.85 59.84 -15.69
C LYS A 4 6.88 58.51 -16.39
N LYS A 5 7.72 57.56 -15.86
CA LYS A 5 7.66 56.16 -16.21
C LYS A 5 6.37 55.56 -15.65
N THR A 6 5.45 55.16 -16.53
CA THR A 6 4.25 54.40 -16.22
C THR A 6 4.63 52.99 -15.77
N ALA A 7 4.16 52.58 -14.58
CA ALA A 7 4.29 51.24 -14.06
C ALA A 7 3.48 50.22 -14.92
N PRO A 8 3.90 48.99 -15.05
CA PRO A 8 3.17 47.96 -15.80
C PRO A 8 1.84 47.65 -15.10
N THR A 9 0.77 47.71 -15.88
CA THR A 9 -0.58 47.35 -15.46
C THR A 9 -0.61 45.89 -15.07
N VAL A 10 -0.83 45.63 -13.78
CA VAL A 10 -1.13 44.28 -13.26
C VAL A 10 -2.47 43.85 -13.86
N GLN A 11 -2.43 42.89 -14.76
CA GLN A 11 -3.63 42.21 -15.23
C GLN A 11 -4.24 41.47 -14.05
N THR A 12 -5.32 41.98 -13.52
CA THR A 12 -6.17 41.30 -12.53
C THR A 12 -6.66 40.00 -13.14
N ALA A 13 -6.34 38.87 -12.49
CA ALA A 13 -6.88 37.58 -12.85
C ALA A 13 -8.41 37.60 -12.92
N PRO A 14 -9.04 36.92 -13.89
CA PRO A 14 -10.49 36.88 -14.01
C PRO A 14 -11.11 36.31 -12.75
N THR A 15 -12.13 36.97 -12.24
CA THR A 15 -12.96 36.56 -11.11
C THR A 15 -13.41 35.10 -11.34
N PRO A 16 -13.31 34.19 -10.36
CA PRO A 16 -13.72 32.81 -10.54
C PRO A 16 -15.20 32.74 -10.85
N LYS A 17 -15.54 32.31 -12.05
CA LYS A 17 -16.93 31.98 -12.41
C LYS A 17 -17.34 30.80 -11.54
N LYS A 18 -18.58 30.87 -11.00
CA LYS A 18 -19.22 29.76 -10.28
C LYS A 18 -18.96 28.46 -11.06
N PRO A 19 -18.45 27.39 -10.42
CA PRO A 19 -18.09 26.16 -11.12
C PRO A 19 -19.31 25.65 -11.89
N GLU A 20 -19.13 25.43 -13.18
CA GLU A 20 -20.11 24.73 -14.00
C GLU A 20 -20.22 23.29 -13.54
N LYS A 21 -21.43 22.71 -13.60
CA LYS A 21 -21.63 21.28 -13.28
C LYS A 21 -20.67 20.44 -14.10
N PRO A 22 -20.05 19.38 -13.51
CA PRO A 22 -19.15 18.51 -14.23
C PRO A 22 -19.83 17.99 -15.50
N GLN A 23 -19.34 18.42 -16.65
CA GLN A 23 -19.68 17.83 -17.93
C GLN A 23 -18.55 16.84 -18.28
N ASP A 24 -18.88 15.79 -19.04
CA ASP A 24 -17.88 14.81 -19.46
C ASP A 24 -16.62 15.50 -19.98
N ALA A 25 -15.48 15.21 -19.35
CA ALA A 25 -14.22 15.84 -19.69
C ALA A 25 -13.88 15.61 -21.15
N PRO A 26 -13.53 16.65 -21.92
CA PRO A 26 -13.04 16.42 -23.28
C PRO A 26 -11.74 15.61 -23.19
N ARG A 27 -11.82 14.36 -23.60
CA ARG A 27 -10.72 13.38 -23.50
C ARG A 27 -9.46 13.76 -24.30
N ARG A 28 -9.40 14.91 -24.99
CA ARG A 28 -8.30 15.38 -25.85
C ARG A 28 -8.25 16.91 -25.98
N GLY A 29 -8.24 17.64 -24.84
CA GLY A 29 -7.85 19.05 -24.82
C GLY A 29 -6.38 19.20 -24.40
N LYS A 30 -5.67 20.25 -24.89
CA LYS A 30 -4.38 20.62 -24.31
C LYS A 30 -4.61 20.98 -22.84
N GLU A 31 -4.05 20.19 -21.92
CA GLU A 31 -4.10 20.48 -20.48
C GLU A 31 -3.37 21.81 -20.25
N GLN A 32 -4.06 22.73 -19.57
CA GLN A 32 -3.48 24.02 -19.18
C GLN A 32 -3.15 23.99 -17.70
N ILE A 33 -1.95 24.47 -17.37
CA ILE A 33 -1.56 24.67 -15.98
C ILE A 33 -2.09 26.02 -15.54
N VAL A 34 -2.89 26.03 -14.47
CA VAL A 34 -3.42 27.22 -13.81
C VAL A 34 -2.91 27.29 -12.38
N TYR A 35 -2.57 28.49 -11.92
CA TYR A 35 -2.21 28.70 -10.52
C TYR A 35 -3.49 28.93 -9.71
N ILE A 36 -3.70 28.08 -8.70
CA ILE A 36 -4.87 28.14 -7.83
C ILE A 36 -4.42 28.42 -6.40
N LYS A 37 -5.11 29.31 -5.72
CA LYS A 37 -4.81 29.67 -4.34
C LYS A 37 -5.01 28.47 -3.43
N LEU A 38 -4.11 28.27 -2.46
CA LEU A 38 -4.16 27.14 -1.54
C LEU A 38 -5.44 27.07 -0.72
N ASN A 39 -6.05 28.22 -0.39
CA ASN A 39 -7.32 28.31 0.31
C ASN A 39 -8.55 27.94 -0.53
N GLU A 40 -8.42 27.83 -1.84
CA GLU A 40 -9.47 27.33 -2.75
C GLU A 40 -9.33 25.81 -3.01
N LEU A 41 -8.26 25.20 -2.52
CA LEU A 41 -7.99 23.77 -2.68
C LEU A 41 -8.49 23.00 -1.46
N HIS A 42 -9.33 22.02 -1.68
CA HIS A 42 -9.94 21.18 -0.65
C HIS A 42 -9.48 19.74 -0.79
N ALA A 43 -9.28 19.07 0.35
CA ALA A 43 -8.91 17.65 0.35
C ALA A 43 -10.05 16.80 -0.25
N PHE A 44 -9.65 15.70 -0.91
CA PHE A 44 -10.59 14.71 -1.44
C PHE A 44 -11.40 14.07 -0.30
N LYS A 45 -12.71 13.96 -0.51
CA LYS A 45 -13.61 13.34 0.47
C LYS A 45 -13.21 11.86 0.69
N ASN A 46 -13.02 11.48 1.96
CA ASN A 46 -12.61 10.12 2.35
C ASN A 46 -11.26 9.67 1.74
N HIS A 47 -10.32 10.60 1.56
CA HIS A 47 -8.99 10.29 1.03
C HIS A 47 -8.32 9.15 1.80
N PRO A 48 -7.94 8.04 1.14
CA PRO A 48 -7.42 6.86 1.83
C PRO A 48 -5.96 6.97 2.27
N PHE A 49 -5.21 7.91 1.69
CA PHE A 49 -3.78 8.09 1.93
C PHE A 49 -3.53 9.26 2.87
N GLU A 50 -2.81 9.01 3.96
CA GLU A 50 -2.47 10.06 4.90
C GLU A 50 -1.35 10.98 4.38
N VAL A 51 -1.45 12.25 4.71
CA VAL A 51 -0.39 13.23 4.49
C VAL A 51 0.41 13.33 5.80
N ARG A 52 1.50 12.55 5.90
CA ARG A 52 2.34 12.48 7.09
C ARG A 52 3.45 13.52 7.03
N ASP A 53 3.86 13.99 8.21
CA ASP A 53 5.09 14.78 8.39
C ASP A 53 6.28 13.83 8.59
N ASP A 54 6.70 13.22 7.50
CA ASP A 54 7.82 12.30 7.42
C ASP A 54 9.06 12.98 6.79
N GLU A 55 10.16 12.25 6.72
CA GLU A 55 11.41 12.75 6.11
C GLU A 55 11.22 13.09 4.64
N GLU A 56 10.41 12.32 3.90
CA GLU A 56 10.06 12.62 2.51
C GLU A 56 9.28 13.93 2.38
N MET A 57 8.39 14.24 3.34
CA MET A 57 7.66 15.52 3.36
C MET A 57 8.62 16.68 3.57
N ARG A 58 9.58 16.56 4.50
CA ARG A 58 10.60 17.59 4.74
C ARG A 58 11.47 17.81 3.53
N ALA A 59 11.89 16.74 2.86
CA ALA A 59 12.65 16.81 1.60
C ALA A 59 11.82 17.50 0.49
N MET A 60 10.52 17.16 0.39
CA MET A 60 9.60 17.81 -0.55
C MET A 60 9.44 19.30 -0.25
N VAL A 61 9.29 19.71 1.00
CA VAL A 61 9.21 21.13 1.41
C VAL A 61 10.48 21.88 1.02
N SER A 62 11.66 21.29 1.26
CA SER A 62 12.93 21.89 0.82
C SER A 62 12.98 22.04 -0.68
N SER A 63 12.64 21.02 -1.45
CA SER A 63 12.59 21.06 -2.90
C SER A 63 11.61 22.12 -3.43
N VAL A 64 10.44 22.25 -2.80
CA VAL A 64 9.44 23.25 -3.16
C VAL A 64 9.95 24.66 -2.88
N LYS A 65 10.66 24.90 -1.77
CA LYS A 65 11.27 26.19 -1.45
C LYS A 65 12.32 26.59 -2.50
N ASP A 66 13.11 25.63 -2.95
CA ASP A 66 14.24 25.90 -3.85
C ASP A 66 13.80 26.06 -5.32
N LYS A 67 12.85 25.24 -5.79
CA LYS A 67 12.50 25.09 -7.22
C LYS A 67 11.03 25.35 -7.52
N GLY A 68 10.21 25.61 -6.52
CA GLY A 68 8.76 25.62 -6.65
C GLY A 68 8.17 24.22 -6.87
N VAL A 69 6.88 24.16 -7.13
CA VAL A 69 6.17 22.92 -7.44
C VAL A 69 6.40 22.58 -8.91
N THR A 70 7.23 21.57 -9.18
CA THR A 70 7.61 21.15 -10.53
C THR A 70 6.56 20.32 -11.25
N GLN A 71 5.72 19.58 -10.50
CA GLN A 71 4.63 18.78 -11.05
C GLN A 71 3.28 19.38 -10.60
N PRO A 72 2.39 19.79 -11.53
CA PRO A 72 1.09 20.34 -11.16
C PRO A 72 0.21 19.30 -10.46
N ALA A 73 -0.63 19.76 -9.52
CA ALA A 73 -1.66 18.90 -8.94
C ALA A 73 -2.82 18.72 -9.92
N ILE A 74 -3.54 17.59 -9.81
CA ILE A 74 -4.78 17.38 -10.55
C ILE A 74 -5.92 17.71 -9.62
N VAL A 75 -6.80 18.60 -10.07
CA VAL A 75 -7.95 19.07 -9.30
C VAL A 75 -9.22 19.04 -10.13
N ARG A 76 -10.38 18.99 -9.47
CA ARG A 76 -11.69 19.11 -10.13
C ARG A 76 -12.52 20.22 -9.48
N PRO A 77 -13.41 20.90 -10.23
CA PRO A 77 -14.33 21.88 -9.67
C PRO A 77 -15.29 21.24 -8.66
N ARG A 78 -15.64 21.96 -7.59
CA ARG A 78 -16.66 21.58 -6.61
C ARG A 78 -17.94 22.34 -6.86
N GLU A 79 -19.07 21.72 -6.55
CA GLU A 79 -20.39 22.38 -6.63
C GLU A 79 -20.51 23.56 -5.65
N ASP A 80 -19.87 23.43 -4.47
CA ASP A 80 -19.86 24.45 -3.41
C ASP A 80 -18.85 25.58 -3.63
N GLY A 81 -18.12 25.57 -4.72
CA GLY A 81 -17.03 26.49 -5.03
C GLY A 81 -15.64 25.95 -4.65
N GLY A 82 -14.60 26.51 -5.26
CA GLY A 82 -13.24 26.04 -5.16
C GLY A 82 -13.02 24.70 -5.90
N TYR A 83 -11.94 24.02 -5.54
CA TYR A 83 -11.49 22.80 -6.23
C TYR A 83 -11.19 21.70 -5.24
N GLU A 84 -11.53 20.48 -5.60
CA GLU A 84 -11.13 19.27 -4.85
C GLU A 84 -9.88 18.68 -5.47
N ILE A 85 -8.89 18.37 -4.63
CA ILE A 85 -7.62 17.78 -5.06
C ILE A 85 -7.83 16.30 -5.32
N VAL A 86 -7.61 15.87 -6.55
CA VAL A 86 -7.62 14.44 -6.94
C VAL A 86 -6.23 13.83 -6.75
N SER A 87 -5.18 14.54 -7.14
CA SER A 87 -3.78 14.10 -6.97
C SER A 87 -2.90 15.28 -6.61
N GLY A 88 -2.07 15.13 -5.57
CA GLY A 88 -1.13 16.15 -5.15
C GLY A 88 -1.33 16.74 -3.75
N HIS A 89 -2.04 16.06 -2.84
CA HIS A 89 -2.24 16.48 -1.46
C HIS A 89 -0.92 16.78 -0.72
N ARG A 90 0.11 15.94 -0.90
CA ARG A 90 1.45 16.19 -0.32
C ARG A 90 2.10 17.45 -0.90
N ARG A 91 1.92 17.72 -2.20
CA ARG A 91 2.42 18.95 -2.86
C ARG A 91 1.71 20.19 -2.35
N GLN A 92 0.38 20.14 -2.12
CA GLN A 92 -0.35 21.22 -1.47
C GLN A 92 0.20 21.48 -0.07
N LYS A 93 0.35 20.44 0.76
CA LYS A 93 0.88 20.59 2.12
C LYS A 93 2.32 21.13 2.12
N ALA A 94 3.15 20.66 1.21
CA ALA A 94 4.51 21.17 1.06
C ALA A 94 4.54 22.66 0.63
N SER A 95 3.64 23.08 -0.27
CA SER A 95 3.49 24.47 -0.69
C SER A 95 3.06 25.36 0.46
N GLU A 96 2.10 24.91 1.27
CA GLU A 96 1.64 25.61 2.49
C GLU A 96 2.81 25.79 3.48
N LEU A 97 3.55 24.72 3.79
CA LEU A 97 4.71 24.74 4.69
C LEU A 97 5.90 25.56 4.13
N ALA A 98 5.99 25.66 2.81
CA ALA A 98 6.99 26.49 2.14
C ALA A 98 6.61 27.98 2.09
N GLY A 99 5.37 28.34 2.45
CA GLY A 99 4.88 29.73 2.49
C GLY A 99 4.35 30.26 1.16
N TYR A 100 4.00 29.39 0.20
CA TYR A 100 3.39 29.81 -1.06
C TYR A 100 1.88 30.12 -0.85
N ALA A 101 1.36 31.07 -1.62
CA ALA A 101 -0.05 31.43 -1.60
C ALA A 101 -0.90 30.61 -2.60
N ASP A 102 -0.25 30.11 -3.65
CA ASP A 102 -0.86 29.34 -4.72
C ASP A 102 0.06 28.19 -5.18
N MET A 103 -0.46 27.32 -6.01
CA MET A 103 0.31 26.23 -6.63
C MET A 103 -0.20 25.90 -8.03
N PRO A 104 0.67 25.36 -8.92
CA PRO A 104 0.25 24.94 -10.24
C PRO A 104 -0.67 23.72 -10.19
N CYS A 105 -1.80 23.82 -10.89
CA CYS A 105 -2.82 22.80 -10.97
C CYS A 105 -3.28 22.56 -12.41
N ILE A 106 -3.72 21.35 -12.71
CA ILE A 106 -4.45 21.00 -13.92
C ILE A 106 -5.90 20.74 -13.50
N VAL A 107 -6.83 21.48 -14.08
CA VAL A 107 -8.26 21.34 -13.81
C VAL A 107 -8.84 20.32 -14.77
N ARG A 108 -9.44 19.26 -14.22
CA ARG A 108 -10.16 18.21 -14.98
C ARG A 108 -11.59 18.12 -14.47
N ASN A 109 -12.53 18.03 -15.40
CA ASN A 109 -13.92 17.73 -15.05
C ASN A 109 -14.08 16.22 -14.91
N LEU A 110 -13.90 15.69 -13.71
CA LEU A 110 -13.98 14.27 -13.39
C LEU A 110 -15.24 13.98 -12.59
N THR A 111 -15.92 12.90 -12.92
CA THR A 111 -16.94 12.32 -12.06
C THR A 111 -16.31 11.76 -10.79
N ASP A 112 -17.11 11.43 -9.77
CA ASP A 112 -16.60 10.86 -8.52
C ASP A 112 -15.84 9.56 -8.76
N ASP A 113 -16.36 8.67 -9.60
CA ASP A 113 -15.76 7.39 -9.91
C ASP A 113 -14.44 7.54 -10.69
N GLU A 114 -14.37 8.48 -11.64
CA GLU A 114 -13.14 8.81 -12.38
C GLU A 114 -12.08 9.43 -11.46
N ALA A 115 -12.49 10.34 -10.59
CA ALA A 115 -11.59 10.98 -9.63
C ALA A 115 -11.01 9.96 -8.63
N ILE A 116 -11.84 9.03 -8.10
CA ILE A 116 -11.37 7.93 -7.24
C ILE A 116 -10.36 7.07 -7.99
N THR A 117 -10.67 6.67 -9.22
CA THR A 117 -9.79 5.82 -10.02
C THR A 117 -8.45 6.51 -10.26
N GLN A 118 -8.45 7.78 -10.71
CA GLN A 118 -7.24 8.57 -10.94
C GLN A 118 -6.41 8.72 -9.66
N MET A 119 -7.05 9.08 -8.53
CA MET A 119 -6.39 9.23 -7.24
C MET A 119 -5.69 7.94 -6.79
N VAL A 120 -6.35 6.80 -6.93
CA VAL A 120 -5.80 5.50 -6.52
C VAL A 120 -4.63 5.11 -7.42
N GLU A 121 -4.78 5.21 -8.72
CA GLU A 121 -3.72 4.87 -9.69
C GLU A 121 -2.47 5.75 -9.50
N ASP A 122 -2.64 7.05 -9.33
CA ASP A 122 -1.52 7.97 -9.12
C ASP A 122 -0.75 7.64 -7.84
N ASN A 123 -1.45 7.32 -6.74
CA ASN A 123 -0.78 7.00 -5.48
C ASN A 123 -0.15 5.60 -5.50
N LEU A 124 -0.87 4.56 -5.95
CA LEU A 124 -0.38 3.18 -5.92
C LEU A 124 0.79 2.95 -6.89
N ASN A 125 0.86 3.72 -7.99
CA ASN A 125 1.92 3.58 -8.99
C ASN A 125 3.12 4.51 -8.75
N GLN A 126 2.97 5.58 -7.95
CA GLN A 126 4.01 6.60 -7.77
C GLN A 126 4.68 6.59 -6.40
N ARG A 127 4.00 6.07 -5.34
CA ARG A 127 4.57 6.00 -4.00
C ARG A 127 5.30 4.68 -3.77
N GLU A 128 6.51 4.75 -3.23
CA GLU A 128 7.29 3.58 -2.85
C GLU A 128 6.74 2.94 -1.57
N GLU A 129 6.43 3.75 -0.56
CA GLU A 129 5.89 3.27 0.71
C GLU A 129 4.42 3.69 0.90
N ILE A 130 3.55 2.68 0.95
CA ILE A 130 2.11 2.83 1.23
C ILE A 130 1.77 1.82 2.31
N LEU A 131 1.10 2.28 3.38
CA LEU A 131 0.63 1.36 4.41
C LEU A 131 -0.35 0.33 3.85
N PRO A 132 -0.31 -0.90 4.37
CA PRO A 132 -1.28 -1.92 4.01
C PRO A 132 -2.73 -1.48 4.20
N SER A 133 -3.04 -0.73 5.25
CA SER A 133 -4.37 -0.16 5.51
C SER A 133 -4.81 0.84 4.43
N GLU A 134 -3.91 1.75 4.03
CA GLU A 134 -4.17 2.72 2.97
C GLU A 134 -4.43 2.02 1.63
N ARG A 135 -3.57 1.04 1.29
CA ARG A 135 -3.72 0.23 0.08
C ARG A 135 -5.03 -0.56 0.07
N ALA A 136 -5.43 -1.13 1.20
CA ALA A 136 -6.68 -1.86 1.35
C ALA A 136 -7.90 -0.96 1.11
N LYS A 137 -7.92 0.23 1.72
CA LYS A 137 -8.99 1.23 1.52
C LYS A 137 -9.05 1.71 0.08
N ALA A 138 -7.89 2.08 -0.50
CA ALA A 138 -7.78 2.59 -1.86
C ALA A 138 -8.31 1.57 -2.89
N LEU A 139 -7.86 0.31 -2.81
CA LEU A 139 -8.31 -0.75 -3.72
C LEU A 139 -9.81 -1.06 -3.57
N LYS A 140 -10.36 -0.97 -2.34
CA LYS A 140 -11.80 -1.12 -2.11
C LYS A 140 -12.58 0.02 -2.77
N MET A 141 -12.15 1.28 -2.59
CA MET A 141 -12.78 2.45 -3.21
C MET A 141 -12.74 2.35 -4.74
N GLN A 142 -11.60 1.99 -5.32
CA GLN A 142 -11.47 1.82 -6.76
C GLN A 142 -12.37 0.71 -7.31
N LEU A 143 -12.45 -0.42 -6.59
CA LEU A 143 -13.35 -1.51 -6.99
C LEU A 143 -14.83 -1.08 -6.99
N GLU A 144 -15.24 -0.31 -5.98
CA GLU A 144 -16.61 0.23 -5.89
C GLU A 144 -16.87 1.22 -7.02
N ALA A 145 -15.95 2.15 -7.29
CA ALA A 145 -16.05 3.09 -8.40
C ALA A 145 -16.19 2.38 -9.77
N ILE A 146 -15.37 1.38 -10.05
CA ILE A 146 -15.45 0.60 -11.29
C ILE A 146 -16.77 -0.17 -11.40
N LYS A 147 -17.29 -0.72 -10.29
CA LYS A 147 -18.60 -1.37 -10.29
C LYS A 147 -19.73 -0.39 -10.57
N HIS A 148 -19.68 0.83 -10.02
CA HIS A 148 -20.67 1.88 -10.27
C HIS A 148 -20.66 2.32 -11.73
N GLN A 149 -19.49 2.52 -12.32
CA GLN A 149 -19.35 2.83 -13.74
C GLN A 149 -19.97 1.75 -14.62
N GLY A 150 -19.68 0.49 -14.34
CA GLY A 150 -20.24 -0.64 -15.09
C GLY A 150 -21.78 -0.80 -14.96
N SER A 151 -22.37 -0.31 -13.86
CA SER A 151 -23.82 -0.35 -13.63
C SER A 151 -24.57 0.78 -14.30
N ARG A 152 -23.94 1.96 -14.46
CA ARG A 152 -24.58 3.18 -15.01
C ARG A 152 -24.54 3.28 -16.52
N THR A 153 -23.63 2.59 -17.17
CA THR A 153 -23.39 2.77 -18.60
C THR A 153 -23.22 1.45 -19.33
N SER A 154 -24.28 1.03 -19.97
CA SER A 154 -24.20 0.01 -21.05
C SER A 154 -23.41 0.51 -22.28
N GLY A 155 -22.74 1.68 -22.22
CA GLY A 155 -22.11 2.30 -23.38
C GLY A 155 -20.73 2.95 -23.20
N GLN A 156 -20.19 3.07 -21.99
CA GLN A 156 -18.93 3.81 -21.74
C GLN A 156 -17.86 3.05 -20.93
N ILE A 157 -17.87 1.73 -20.98
CA ILE A 157 -16.73 0.95 -20.50
C ILE A 157 -15.59 1.16 -21.51
N ASP A 158 -14.39 1.51 -21.01
CA ASP A 158 -13.21 1.58 -21.88
C ASP A 158 -13.14 0.27 -22.70
N PRO A 159 -13.00 0.33 -24.04
CA PRO A 159 -12.92 -0.87 -24.87
C PRO A 159 -11.89 -1.89 -24.39
N LYS A 160 -10.86 -1.46 -23.68
CA LYS A 160 -9.84 -2.32 -23.06
C LYS A 160 -10.36 -3.14 -21.87
N ASP A 161 -11.41 -2.68 -21.21
CA ASP A 161 -12.00 -3.31 -20.02
C ASP A 161 -13.27 -4.14 -20.36
N ALA A 162 -13.69 -4.13 -21.63
CA ALA A 162 -14.86 -4.86 -22.08
C ALA A 162 -14.75 -6.36 -21.80
N GLY A 163 -15.74 -6.92 -21.11
CA GLY A 163 -15.81 -8.34 -20.77
C GLY A 163 -14.96 -8.77 -19.57
N LYS A 164 -14.18 -7.86 -18.96
CA LYS A 164 -13.41 -8.16 -17.71
C LYS A 164 -14.26 -7.95 -16.48
N ARG A 165 -13.98 -8.74 -15.42
CA ARG A 165 -14.57 -8.53 -14.09
C ARG A 165 -13.92 -7.32 -13.42
N SER A 166 -14.66 -6.58 -12.59
CA SER A 166 -14.15 -5.40 -11.90
C SER A 166 -12.84 -5.65 -11.12
N ASN A 167 -12.68 -6.83 -10.50
CA ASN A 167 -11.43 -7.21 -9.82
C ASN A 167 -10.25 -7.38 -10.79
N GLU A 168 -10.49 -7.82 -12.01
CA GLU A 168 -9.46 -7.98 -13.04
C GLU A 168 -9.01 -6.63 -13.55
N ILE A 169 -9.95 -5.70 -13.74
CA ILE A 169 -9.67 -4.31 -14.14
C ILE A 169 -8.81 -3.62 -13.06
N VAL A 170 -9.21 -3.71 -11.78
CA VAL A 170 -8.41 -3.16 -10.66
C VAL A 170 -7.01 -3.76 -10.63
N ALA A 171 -6.88 -5.07 -10.80
CA ALA A 171 -5.60 -5.77 -10.78
C ALA A 171 -4.68 -5.30 -11.92
N GLU A 172 -5.18 -5.20 -13.13
CA GLU A 172 -4.44 -4.75 -14.30
C GLU A 172 -3.97 -3.29 -14.16
N ARG A 173 -4.86 -2.39 -13.74
CA ARG A 173 -4.54 -0.96 -13.56
C ARG A 173 -3.48 -0.71 -12.49
N ASN A 174 -3.46 -1.54 -11.44
CA ASN A 174 -2.47 -1.45 -10.35
C ASN A 174 -1.30 -2.43 -10.50
N LYS A 175 -1.16 -3.12 -11.64
CA LYS A 175 -0.08 -4.09 -11.91
C LYS A 175 0.05 -5.17 -10.82
N MET A 176 -1.09 -5.65 -10.33
CA MET A 176 -1.18 -6.63 -9.25
C MET A 176 -1.88 -7.91 -9.72
N ALA A 177 -1.62 -9.03 -9.04
CA ALA A 177 -2.41 -10.23 -9.23
C ALA A 177 -3.82 -10.09 -8.64
N VAL A 178 -4.85 -10.61 -9.30
CA VAL A 178 -6.26 -10.54 -8.85
C VAL A 178 -6.42 -11.05 -7.42
N LYS A 179 -5.79 -12.19 -7.08
CA LYS A 179 -5.81 -12.74 -5.73
C LYS A 179 -5.22 -11.79 -4.69
N GLN A 180 -4.20 -11.02 -5.05
CA GLN A 180 -3.59 -10.06 -4.14
C GLN A 180 -4.50 -8.85 -3.91
N VAL A 181 -5.16 -8.34 -4.95
CA VAL A 181 -6.19 -7.29 -4.82
C VAL A 181 -7.29 -7.75 -3.86
N GLN A 182 -7.83 -8.96 -4.05
CA GLN A 182 -8.86 -9.52 -3.17
C GLN A 182 -8.40 -9.62 -1.71
N ARG A 183 -7.15 -10.04 -1.46
CA ARG A 183 -6.57 -10.12 -0.12
C ARG A 183 -6.45 -8.75 0.54
N TYR A 184 -5.99 -7.72 -0.19
CA TYR A 184 -5.96 -6.35 0.32
C TYR A 184 -7.36 -5.82 0.63
N ILE A 185 -8.33 -6.00 -0.28
CA ILE A 185 -9.70 -5.57 -0.05
C ILE A 185 -10.29 -6.26 1.18
N ARG A 186 -9.99 -7.54 1.39
CA ARG A 186 -10.44 -8.29 2.57
C ARG A 186 -9.93 -7.71 3.89
N LEU A 187 -8.74 -7.11 3.91
CA LEU A 187 -8.20 -6.46 5.13
C LEU A 187 -9.10 -5.35 5.69
N ASN A 188 -9.97 -4.73 4.86
CA ASN A 188 -10.95 -3.75 5.36
C ASN A 188 -11.94 -4.36 6.38
N GLU A 189 -11.99 -5.67 6.51
CA GLU A 189 -12.79 -6.37 7.51
C GLU A 189 -12.05 -6.57 8.85
N LEU A 190 -10.81 -6.10 8.97
CA LEU A 190 -10.12 -6.11 10.26
C LEU A 190 -10.67 -5.01 11.19
N VAL A 191 -10.60 -5.26 12.51
CA VAL A 191 -10.81 -4.23 13.50
C VAL A 191 -9.63 -3.25 13.50
N PRO A 192 -9.83 -1.97 13.90
CA PRO A 192 -8.80 -0.94 13.83
C PRO A 192 -7.49 -1.33 14.51
N ASP A 193 -7.55 -1.99 15.66
CA ASP A 193 -6.37 -2.38 16.44
C ASP A 193 -5.49 -3.40 15.69
N LEU A 194 -6.09 -4.42 15.06
CA LEU A 194 -5.37 -5.38 14.23
C LEU A 194 -4.81 -4.73 12.96
N MET A 195 -5.54 -3.79 12.37
CA MET A 195 -5.08 -3.02 11.23
C MET A 195 -3.84 -2.19 11.59
N LYS A 196 -3.87 -1.52 12.73
CA LYS A 196 -2.74 -0.74 13.26
C LYS A 196 -1.51 -1.63 13.50
N LEU A 197 -1.67 -2.80 14.12
CA LEU A 197 -0.58 -3.75 14.33
C LEU A 197 0.06 -4.21 13.01
N MET A 198 -0.74 -4.34 11.95
CA MET A 198 -0.24 -4.67 10.63
C MET A 198 0.56 -3.50 10.02
N ASP A 199 0.08 -2.27 10.14
CA ASP A 199 0.78 -1.07 9.67
C ASP A 199 2.10 -0.83 10.41
N GLU A 200 2.15 -1.18 11.70
CA GLU A 200 3.36 -1.17 12.54
C GLU A 200 4.31 -2.37 12.27
N LYS A 201 4.01 -3.20 11.28
CA LYS A 201 4.77 -4.43 10.94
C LYS A 201 4.86 -5.47 12.07
N LYS A 202 4.02 -5.33 13.10
CA LYS A 202 3.91 -6.31 14.21
C LYS A 202 3.08 -7.52 13.82
N LEU A 203 2.12 -7.36 12.91
CA LEU A 203 1.27 -8.43 12.38
C LEU A 203 1.56 -8.65 10.90
N GLY A 204 1.91 -9.88 10.53
CA GLY A 204 2.21 -10.24 9.13
C GLY A 204 0.97 -10.19 8.23
N PHE A 205 1.15 -9.75 6.97
CA PHE A 205 0.06 -9.59 5.99
C PHE A 205 -0.79 -10.86 5.82
N THR A 206 -0.15 -12.02 5.67
CA THR A 206 -0.88 -13.29 5.47
C THR A 206 -1.70 -13.68 6.71
N THR A 207 -1.13 -13.48 7.90
CA THR A 207 -1.82 -13.69 9.18
C THR A 207 -3.01 -12.75 9.30
N ALA A 208 -2.83 -11.47 9.01
CA ALA A 208 -3.90 -10.46 9.02
C ALA A 208 -5.06 -10.82 8.07
N VAL A 209 -4.75 -11.35 6.87
CA VAL A 209 -5.78 -11.83 5.94
C VAL A 209 -6.57 -12.99 6.55
N GLU A 210 -5.93 -13.97 7.21
CA GLU A 210 -6.66 -15.06 7.89
C GLU A 210 -7.54 -14.52 9.02
N LEU A 211 -7.02 -13.61 9.85
CA LEU A 211 -7.78 -12.99 10.94
C LEU A 211 -8.97 -12.16 10.45
N SER A 212 -8.91 -11.59 9.24
CA SER A 212 -10.01 -10.81 8.67
C SER A 212 -11.29 -11.63 8.41
N TYR A 213 -11.19 -12.95 8.38
CA TYR A 213 -12.34 -13.84 8.24
C TYR A 213 -13.05 -14.15 9.57
N ILE A 214 -12.41 -13.86 10.70
CA ILE A 214 -12.94 -14.09 12.05
C ILE A 214 -13.95 -13.00 12.40
N GLY A 215 -14.94 -13.34 13.22
CA GLY A 215 -15.95 -12.38 13.70
C GLY A 215 -15.33 -11.23 14.52
N LYS A 216 -15.87 -10.00 14.39
CA LYS A 216 -15.32 -8.77 15.01
C LYS A 216 -15.08 -8.92 16.52
N LYS A 217 -15.97 -9.61 17.26
CA LYS A 217 -15.82 -9.87 18.68
C LYS A 217 -14.51 -10.62 18.98
N ASN A 218 -14.27 -11.71 18.26
CA ASN A 218 -13.08 -12.54 18.45
C ASN A 218 -11.82 -11.84 17.91
N GLN A 219 -11.91 -11.00 16.86
CA GLN A 219 -10.81 -10.14 16.43
C GLN A 219 -10.36 -9.19 17.54
N ASN A 220 -11.29 -8.58 18.29
CA ASN A 220 -10.94 -7.72 19.43
C ASN A 220 -10.24 -8.51 20.55
N TYR A 221 -10.68 -9.74 20.86
CA TYR A 221 -9.96 -10.59 21.81
C TYR A 221 -8.55 -10.93 21.33
N ILE A 222 -8.38 -11.23 20.05
CA ILE A 222 -7.05 -11.49 19.45
C ILE A 222 -6.15 -10.25 19.56
N ALA A 223 -6.68 -9.05 19.31
CA ALA A 223 -5.90 -7.81 19.44
C ALA A 223 -5.41 -7.62 20.88
N VAL A 224 -6.26 -7.83 21.88
CA VAL A 224 -5.91 -7.78 23.30
C VAL A 224 -4.87 -8.86 23.65
N ALA A 225 -5.03 -10.09 23.16
CA ALA A 225 -4.08 -11.18 23.40
C ALA A 225 -2.69 -10.87 22.81
N ILE A 226 -2.62 -10.27 21.60
CA ILE A 226 -1.36 -9.83 20.99
C ILE A 226 -0.67 -8.78 21.87
N ASP A 227 -1.43 -7.80 22.37
CA ASP A 227 -0.87 -6.74 23.20
C ASP A 227 -0.40 -7.27 24.57
N SER A 228 -1.19 -8.11 25.23
CA SER A 228 -0.86 -8.69 26.52
C SER A 228 0.36 -9.62 26.48
N GLN A 229 0.47 -10.43 25.43
CA GLN A 229 1.56 -11.42 25.28
C GLN A 229 2.75 -10.86 24.49
N GLN A 230 2.66 -9.62 23.97
CA GLN A 230 3.67 -8.98 23.11
C GLN A 230 4.13 -9.89 21.95
N SER A 231 3.21 -10.71 21.46
CA SER A 231 3.49 -11.75 20.46
C SER A 231 2.33 -11.92 19.49
N SER A 232 2.59 -11.80 18.20
CA SER A 232 1.57 -12.01 17.16
C SER A 232 1.42 -13.49 16.81
N PRO A 233 0.21 -13.96 16.45
CA PRO A 233 -0.01 -15.34 16.04
C PRO A 233 0.76 -15.67 14.75
N SER A 234 1.21 -16.90 14.62
CA SER A 234 1.71 -17.43 13.37
C SER A 234 0.57 -17.60 12.36
N GLN A 235 0.91 -17.75 11.07
CA GLN A 235 -0.10 -18.03 10.05
C GLN A 235 -0.90 -19.31 10.34
N ALA A 236 -0.25 -20.35 10.87
CA ALA A 236 -0.91 -21.60 11.23
C ALA A 236 -1.91 -21.43 12.37
N GLN A 237 -1.53 -20.67 13.42
CA GLN A 237 -2.41 -20.33 14.53
C GLN A 237 -3.61 -19.48 14.05
N ALA A 238 -3.39 -18.48 13.22
CA ALA A 238 -4.47 -17.65 12.66
C ALA A 238 -5.46 -18.48 11.81
N LYS A 239 -4.94 -19.39 10.98
CA LYS A 239 -5.78 -20.30 10.19
C LYS A 239 -6.62 -21.22 11.10
N ARG A 240 -6.02 -21.77 12.15
CA ARG A 240 -6.73 -22.60 13.14
C ARG A 240 -7.81 -21.80 13.88
N MET A 241 -7.51 -20.57 14.30
CA MET A 241 -8.50 -19.68 14.91
C MET A 241 -9.68 -19.43 13.96
N ARG A 242 -9.41 -19.17 12.67
CA ARG A 242 -10.44 -19.00 11.66
C ARG A 242 -11.33 -20.27 11.53
N GLU A 243 -10.73 -21.44 11.42
CA GLU A 243 -11.48 -22.72 11.32
C GLU A 243 -12.35 -22.98 12.55
N LEU A 244 -11.90 -22.57 13.75
CA LEU A 244 -12.67 -22.66 14.98
C LEU A 244 -13.79 -21.60 15.03
N ASP A 245 -13.56 -20.40 14.54
CA ASP A 245 -14.58 -19.35 14.45
C ASP A 245 -15.71 -19.74 13.49
N GLU A 246 -15.38 -20.31 12.33
CA GLU A 246 -16.35 -20.85 11.37
C GLU A 246 -17.24 -21.94 12.01
N LYS A 247 -16.68 -22.74 12.93
CA LYS A 247 -17.41 -23.76 13.71
C LYS A 247 -18.10 -23.20 14.95
N LYS A 248 -17.99 -21.88 15.23
CA LYS A 248 -18.51 -21.21 16.45
C LYS A 248 -17.92 -21.75 17.76
N LEU A 249 -16.70 -22.28 17.69
CA LEU A 249 -15.97 -22.84 18.84
C LEU A 249 -14.87 -21.89 19.35
N LEU A 250 -14.63 -20.78 18.66
CA LEU A 250 -13.62 -19.80 19.07
C LEU A 250 -14.18 -18.87 20.15
N ASN A 251 -13.45 -18.78 21.26
CA ASN A 251 -13.70 -17.85 22.36
C ASN A 251 -12.36 -17.35 22.94
N GLY A 252 -12.39 -16.48 23.96
CA GLY A 252 -11.20 -15.90 24.57
C GLY A 252 -10.22 -16.93 25.08
N ASP A 253 -10.70 -17.94 25.86
CA ASP A 253 -9.85 -18.98 26.44
C ASP A 253 -9.14 -19.83 25.38
N VAL A 254 -9.85 -20.13 24.28
CA VAL A 254 -9.29 -20.88 23.14
C VAL A 254 -8.25 -20.02 22.40
N ILE A 255 -8.49 -18.72 22.25
CA ILE A 255 -7.53 -17.78 21.64
C ILE A 255 -6.25 -17.75 22.47
N ASP A 256 -6.37 -17.56 23.80
CA ASP A 256 -5.22 -17.54 24.71
C ASP A 256 -4.44 -18.86 24.68
N GLY A 257 -5.15 -19.98 24.72
CA GLY A 257 -4.54 -21.31 24.59
C GLY A 257 -3.72 -21.46 23.30
N ILE A 258 -4.28 -21.06 22.15
CA ILE A 258 -3.58 -21.13 20.85
C ILE A 258 -2.39 -20.14 20.80
N MET A 259 -2.53 -18.97 21.39
CA MET A 259 -1.48 -17.97 21.42
C MET A 259 -0.30 -18.37 22.31
N MET A 260 -0.56 -19.13 23.40
CA MET A 260 0.45 -19.66 24.32
C MET A 260 1.16 -20.91 23.79
N GLU A 261 0.64 -21.57 22.74
CA GLU A 261 1.32 -22.69 22.13
C GLU A 261 2.70 -22.28 21.63
N ASP A 262 3.72 -23.08 21.93
CA ASP A 262 5.08 -22.87 21.45
C ASP A 262 5.07 -22.74 19.91
N LYS A 263 5.50 -21.61 19.42
CA LYS A 263 5.74 -21.43 17.99
C LYS A 263 6.89 -22.38 17.64
N LYS A 264 6.65 -23.34 16.76
CA LYS A 264 7.73 -24.12 16.21
C LYS A 264 8.78 -23.14 15.66
N GLU A 265 9.86 -22.97 16.40
CA GLU A 265 11.02 -22.29 15.88
C GLU A 265 11.48 -23.09 14.67
N VAL A 266 11.25 -22.53 13.51
CA VAL A 266 11.88 -23.01 12.31
C VAL A 266 13.25 -22.36 12.33
N ASP A 267 14.25 -23.11 12.82
CA ASP A 267 15.65 -22.70 12.72
C ASP A 267 15.96 -22.40 11.24
N LYS A 268 15.94 -21.13 10.90
CA LYS A 268 16.26 -20.66 9.55
C LYS A 268 17.64 -20.05 9.60
N VAL A 269 18.60 -20.71 8.99
CA VAL A 269 19.86 -20.07 8.63
C VAL A 269 19.64 -19.32 7.32
N ILE A 270 19.70 -18.00 7.38
CA ILE A 270 19.56 -17.12 6.20
C ILE A 270 20.96 -16.71 5.78
N LEU A 271 21.39 -17.21 4.63
CA LEU A 271 22.62 -16.76 3.98
C LEU A 271 22.27 -15.64 2.98
N THR A 272 22.90 -14.49 3.16
CA THR A 272 22.70 -13.34 2.27
C THR A 272 23.41 -13.56 0.92
N GLY A 273 22.94 -12.88 -0.13
CA GLY A 273 23.61 -12.95 -1.43
C GLY A 273 25.09 -12.52 -1.39
N ALA A 274 25.44 -11.58 -0.49
CA ALA A 274 26.83 -11.15 -0.27
C ALA A 274 27.72 -12.25 0.36
N GLU A 275 27.16 -13.08 1.24
CA GLU A 275 27.85 -14.22 1.84
C GLU A 275 27.99 -15.35 0.84
N LEU A 276 26.94 -15.64 0.08
CA LEU A 276 26.94 -16.69 -0.93
C LEU A 276 27.88 -16.35 -2.10
N SER A 277 28.00 -15.09 -2.50
CA SER A 277 28.89 -14.68 -3.60
C SER A 277 30.39 -14.89 -3.33
N LYS A 278 30.78 -15.13 -2.08
CA LYS A 278 32.15 -15.51 -1.70
C LYS A 278 32.52 -16.96 -2.11
N TYR A 279 31.49 -17.79 -2.26
CA TYR A 279 31.66 -19.23 -2.50
C TYR A 279 31.14 -19.68 -3.86
N PHE A 280 30.21 -18.91 -4.44
CA PHE A 280 29.55 -19.22 -5.71
C PHE A 280 29.84 -18.16 -6.76
N GLY A 281 29.99 -18.56 -8.01
CA GLY A 281 30.20 -17.67 -9.13
C GLY A 281 28.92 -16.87 -9.45
N LYS A 282 29.09 -15.73 -10.16
CA LYS A 282 27.99 -14.82 -10.50
C LYS A 282 26.87 -15.43 -11.35
N GLU A 283 27.12 -16.55 -12.00
CA GLU A 283 26.16 -17.23 -12.89
C GLU A 283 25.41 -18.37 -12.21
N THR A 284 25.75 -18.70 -10.94
CA THR A 284 25.10 -19.80 -10.23
C THR A 284 23.72 -19.38 -9.74
N THR A 285 22.70 -20.14 -10.10
CA THR A 285 21.32 -19.86 -9.68
C THR A 285 21.12 -20.18 -8.18
N PRO A 286 20.16 -19.50 -7.50
CA PRO A 286 19.85 -19.79 -6.09
C PRO A 286 19.46 -21.24 -5.83
N ARG A 287 18.91 -21.95 -6.80
CA ARG A 287 18.57 -23.37 -6.72
C ARG A 287 19.82 -24.24 -6.70
N GLU A 288 20.74 -24.00 -7.61
CA GLU A 288 22.01 -24.70 -7.68
C GLU A 288 22.88 -24.50 -6.43
N MET A 289 22.90 -23.24 -5.90
CA MET A 289 23.56 -22.92 -4.63
C MET A 289 23.00 -23.76 -3.48
N LYS A 290 21.67 -23.82 -3.37
CA LYS A 290 20.99 -24.63 -2.35
C LYS A 290 21.31 -26.09 -2.47
N ASP A 291 21.25 -26.65 -3.68
CA ASP A 291 21.50 -28.09 -3.92
C ASP A 291 22.96 -28.47 -3.60
N GLN A 292 23.92 -27.60 -3.92
CA GLN A 292 25.31 -27.77 -3.55
C GLN A 292 25.55 -27.67 -2.04
N ILE A 293 24.92 -26.72 -1.35
CA ILE A 293 25.01 -26.59 0.11
C ILE A 293 24.47 -27.86 0.79
N ILE A 294 23.31 -28.36 0.35
CA ILE A 294 22.70 -29.57 0.91
C ILE A 294 23.67 -30.77 0.72
N LYS A 295 24.24 -30.92 -0.47
CA LYS A 295 25.18 -31.99 -0.76
C LYS A 295 26.42 -31.94 0.16
N LEU A 296 27.00 -30.74 0.36
CA LEU A 296 28.14 -30.56 1.27
C LEU A 296 27.78 -30.89 2.72
N LEU A 297 26.59 -30.56 3.18
CA LEU A 297 26.13 -30.90 4.52
C LEU A 297 25.86 -32.39 4.69
N ASP A 298 25.37 -33.08 3.66
CA ASP A 298 25.19 -34.53 3.68
C ASP A 298 26.54 -35.28 3.71
N ASP A 299 27.49 -34.82 2.93
CA ASP A 299 28.87 -35.37 2.91
C ASP A 299 29.54 -35.14 4.28
N TRP A 300 29.44 -33.95 4.86
CA TRP A 300 29.96 -33.65 6.19
C TRP A 300 29.35 -34.53 7.30
N LYS A 301 28.01 -34.71 7.25
CA LYS A 301 27.31 -35.61 8.18
C LYS A 301 27.71 -37.07 8.02
N GLY A 302 28.02 -37.51 6.80
CA GLY A 302 28.57 -38.84 6.52
C GLY A 302 29.92 -39.06 7.18
N GLN A 303 30.82 -38.09 7.04
CA GLN A 303 32.16 -38.12 7.65
C GLN A 303 32.12 -38.16 9.19
N GLN A 304 31.21 -37.42 9.84
CA GLN A 304 31.06 -37.47 11.30
C GLN A 304 30.63 -38.86 11.79
N LYS A 305 29.73 -39.53 11.06
CA LYS A 305 29.31 -40.89 11.44
C LYS A 305 30.40 -41.93 11.28
N GLU A 306 31.37 -41.72 10.41
CA GLU A 306 32.54 -42.61 10.30
C GLU A 306 33.53 -42.42 11.45
N HIS A 307 33.66 -41.20 11.97
CA HIS A 307 34.54 -40.92 13.14
C HIS A 307 33.93 -41.36 14.47
N GLU A 308 32.63 -41.58 14.57
CA GLU A 308 31.93 -42.03 15.78
C GLU A 308 31.83 -43.56 15.90
N LYS A 309 32.33 -44.35 14.96
CA LYS A 309 32.40 -45.82 15.12
C LYS A 309 33.47 -46.16 16.14
N PRO A 310 33.13 -46.76 17.30
CA PRO A 310 34.13 -47.17 18.27
C PRO A 310 35.01 -48.28 17.66
N GLU A 311 36.35 -48.13 17.77
CA GLU A 311 37.29 -49.18 17.50
C GLU A 311 36.91 -50.43 18.31
N LYS A 312 36.52 -51.52 17.65
CA LYS A 312 36.37 -52.82 18.26
C LYS A 312 37.76 -53.29 18.71
N LYS A 313 38.02 -53.23 20.02
CA LYS A 313 39.15 -53.92 20.66
C LYS A 313 39.00 -55.38 20.35
N THR A 314 39.88 -55.89 19.54
CA THR A 314 40.20 -57.29 19.41
C THR A 314 40.98 -57.70 20.66
N GLU A 315 40.31 -58.25 21.66
CA GLU A 315 40.97 -59.11 22.66
C GLU A 315 41.11 -60.48 22.04
N GLN A 316 42.35 -60.80 21.61
CA GLN A 316 42.76 -62.15 21.37
C GLN A 316 43.27 -62.70 22.67
N GLU A 317 42.79 -63.91 22.95
CA GLU A 317 43.20 -64.92 23.96
C GLU A 317 44.71 -65.02 24.21
N LYS A 318 45.05 -65.06 25.46
CA LYS A 318 45.91 -66.11 25.98
C LYS A 318 45.63 -66.36 27.46
#